data_964c080e53f1f4d18c20f351a600bf47
#
_entry.id   964c080e53f1f4d18c20f351a600bf47
#
_cell.length_a   1.000
_cell.length_b   1.000
_cell.length_c   1.000
_cell.angle_alpha   90.00
_cell.angle_beta   90.00
_cell.angle_gamma   90.00
#
_symmetry.space_group_name_H-M   'P 1'
#
loop_
_entity.id
_entity.type
_entity.pdbx_description
1 polymer ?
#
loop_
_entity_poly.entity_id
_entity_poly.type
_entity_poly.pdbx_seq_one_letter_code
_entity_poly.pdbx_strand_id
1 'polypeptide(L)'
;VLQLKFPVKLSDRVEVFTGWWAAHSAHRLPAKGGLRYSMMVNQNEIEALAALMTYKCAIADIPFGGAKGGLLLNPVNYSEDELREISRRFTMELARKHFIHPAANVPAPDMGTSSREMAWIADTYKSLFPEDLNHDACVTGKPVDRGGIAGRTEATGKGIQYALQEFFRHPDVLENAGLDEGLSGKRVVIQGLGNVGFHGAKCLQEQDNVKIIAIIERDGVIINEEGLNVHDVRQHFAETGKLKGFPGGLYDENGSAALEMECDILIPAALESQIHAENAMRINAKLIVEAANGPITYEADEILCKRNITILPDIYVNAGGVTVSYFEWTRNLSHMRFGRLQRRYDELRGRNFISAMEALTDKKVPDAMDREISRGASELDLVRSGLDDTMRMAFQELREIMKTYPHIK
;
A
#
# COMPACT_ATOMS: atom_id res chain seq x y z
N VAL A 1 18.10 3.02 -17.67
CA VAL A 1 16.86 3.81 -17.90
C VAL A 1 16.53 3.83 -19.37
N LEU A 2 15.26 3.63 -19.68
CA LEU A 2 14.71 3.80 -21.02
C LEU A 2 13.87 5.06 -21.05
N GLN A 3 14.18 6.00 -21.94
CA GLN A 3 13.33 7.14 -22.29
C GLN A 3 12.65 6.87 -23.63
N LEU A 4 11.36 7.12 -23.71
CA LEU A 4 10.54 6.95 -24.90
C LEU A 4 9.83 8.23 -25.26
N LYS A 5 9.79 8.54 -26.57
CA LYS A 5 8.88 9.52 -27.16
C LYS A 5 8.06 8.82 -28.24
N PHE A 6 6.75 8.89 -28.13
CA PHE A 6 5.87 8.19 -29.06
C PHE A 6 4.60 8.98 -29.38
N PRO A 7 4.16 8.97 -30.64
CA PRO A 7 2.91 9.61 -31.02
C PRO A 7 1.71 8.70 -30.72
N VAL A 8 0.61 9.32 -30.28
CA VAL A 8 -0.70 8.68 -30.13
C VAL A 8 -1.71 9.48 -30.94
N LYS A 9 -2.51 8.78 -31.75
CA LYS A 9 -3.65 9.37 -32.42
C LYS A 9 -4.82 9.37 -31.43
N LEU A 10 -5.17 10.53 -30.93
CA LEU A 10 -6.35 10.79 -30.14
C LEU A 10 -7.57 11.04 -31.04
N SER A 11 -8.72 11.31 -30.46
CA SER A 11 -9.96 11.46 -31.22
C SER A 11 -9.91 12.54 -32.30
N ASP A 12 -9.25 13.67 -32.03
CA ASP A 12 -9.23 14.88 -32.87
C ASP A 12 -7.81 15.37 -33.26
N ARG A 13 -6.75 14.75 -32.66
CA ARG A 13 -5.35 15.20 -32.84
C ARG A 13 -4.36 14.05 -32.73
N VAL A 14 -3.14 14.30 -33.15
CA VAL A 14 -1.99 13.46 -32.83
C VAL A 14 -1.14 14.20 -31.80
N GLU A 15 -0.85 13.53 -30.68
CA GLU A 15 -0.06 14.09 -29.60
C GLU A 15 1.14 13.19 -29.29
N VAL A 16 2.29 13.81 -28.92
CA VAL A 16 3.53 13.10 -28.61
C VAL A 16 3.73 13.06 -27.12
N PHE A 17 3.79 11.84 -26.56
CA PHE A 17 4.02 11.61 -25.15
C PHE A 17 5.46 11.25 -24.87
N THR A 18 5.95 11.68 -23.69
CA THR A 18 7.26 11.30 -23.19
C THR A 18 7.07 10.42 -21.96
N GLY A 19 7.77 9.29 -21.93
CA GLY A 19 7.74 8.37 -20.81
C GLY A 19 9.12 7.81 -20.49
N TRP A 20 9.26 7.29 -19.28
CA TRP A 20 10.46 6.65 -18.79
C TRP A 20 10.15 5.32 -18.14
N TRP A 21 11.11 4.42 -18.19
CA TRP A 21 11.14 3.20 -17.38
C TRP A 21 12.56 2.99 -16.86
N ALA A 22 12.74 2.94 -15.55
CA ALA A 22 13.98 2.62 -14.89
C ALA A 22 13.90 1.27 -14.19
N ALA A 23 14.87 0.39 -14.43
CA ALA A 23 15.15 -0.77 -13.60
C ALA A 23 16.44 -0.46 -12.81
N HIS A 24 16.31 -0.24 -11.50
CA HIS A 24 17.45 0.08 -10.64
C HIS A 24 18.31 -1.13 -10.35
N SER A 25 17.68 -2.27 -10.09
CA SER A 25 18.40 -3.49 -9.77
C SER A 25 17.74 -4.73 -10.40
N ALA A 26 18.58 -5.54 -11.04
CA ALA A 26 18.20 -6.81 -11.64
C ALA A 26 18.85 -8.02 -10.93
N HIS A 27 19.34 -7.84 -9.69
CA HIS A 27 19.90 -8.92 -8.88
C HIS A 27 18.86 -10.00 -8.53
N ARG A 28 17.58 -9.59 -8.48
CA ARG A 28 16.41 -10.48 -8.43
C ARG A 28 15.46 -10.07 -9.56
N LEU A 29 14.94 -11.03 -10.29
CA LEU A 29 13.98 -10.81 -11.38
C LEU A 29 12.63 -11.41 -11.02
N PRO A 30 11.53 -10.80 -11.52
CA PRO A 30 11.49 -9.59 -12.36
C PRO A 30 11.74 -8.32 -11.54
N ALA A 31 12.13 -7.23 -12.21
CA ALA A 31 12.12 -5.90 -11.62
C ALA A 31 10.67 -5.40 -11.54
N LYS A 32 10.29 -4.83 -10.40
CA LYS A 32 8.91 -4.49 -10.04
C LYS A 32 8.77 -3.03 -9.68
N GLY A 33 7.74 -2.35 -10.21
CA GLY A 33 7.48 -0.97 -9.84
C GLY A 33 6.18 -0.41 -10.38
N GLY A 34 5.73 0.71 -9.79
CA GLY A 34 4.53 1.41 -10.21
C GLY A 34 4.73 2.20 -11.50
N LEU A 35 3.65 2.37 -12.25
CA LEU A 35 3.58 3.24 -13.43
C LEU A 35 2.83 4.51 -13.06
N ARG A 36 3.52 5.65 -13.05
CA ARG A 36 3.00 6.96 -12.64
C ARG A 36 2.58 7.80 -13.84
N TYR A 37 1.39 8.41 -13.78
CA TYR A 37 0.97 9.46 -14.71
C TYR A 37 0.88 10.79 -13.96
N SER A 38 1.84 11.69 -14.22
CA SER A 38 1.91 12.98 -13.53
C SER A 38 2.74 13.98 -14.34
N MET A 39 2.45 15.26 -14.18
CA MET A 39 3.27 16.35 -14.71
C MET A 39 4.62 16.53 -13.99
N MET A 40 4.83 15.85 -12.87
CA MET A 40 6.09 15.82 -12.14
C MET A 40 7.08 14.77 -12.69
N VAL A 41 6.60 13.81 -13.49
CA VAL A 41 7.40 12.71 -14.01
C VAL A 41 8.57 13.21 -14.83
N ASN A 42 9.76 12.86 -14.40
CA ASN A 42 11.03 13.08 -15.09
C ASN A 42 11.99 11.91 -14.82
N GLN A 43 13.13 11.89 -15.49
CA GLN A 43 14.09 10.80 -15.38
C GLN A 43 14.60 10.62 -13.94
N ASN A 44 15.02 11.70 -13.27
CA ASN A 44 15.62 11.64 -11.94
C ASN A 44 14.62 11.11 -10.91
N GLU A 45 13.36 11.56 -10.97
CA GLU A 45 12.29 11.05 -10.10
C GLU A 45 12.07 9.56 -10.32
N ILE A 46 12.00 9.10 -11.56
CA ILE A 46 11.79 7.69 -11.89
C ILE A 46 12.96 6.82 -11.43
N GLU A 47 14.20 7.29 -11.57
CA GLU A 47 15.39 6.59 -11.07
C GLU A 47 15.39 6.48 -9.54
N ALA A 48 15.11 7.59 -8.84
CA ALA A 48 15.03 7.59 -7.38
C ALA A 48 13.94 6.64 -6.85
N LEU A 49 12.75 6.69 -7.45
CA LEU A 49 11.64 5.81 -7.07
C LEU A 49 11.93 4.33 -7.41
N ALA A 50 12.69 4.04 -8.48
CA ALA A 50 13.14 2.67 -8.78
C ALA A 50 14.12 2.15 -7.73
N ALA A 51 15.02 3.00 -7.21
CA ALA A 51 15.93 2.66 -6.12
C ALA A 51 15.16 2.36 -4.83
N LEU A 52 14.21 3.20 -4.45
CA LEU A 52 13.33 2.97 -3.29
C LEU A 52 12.57 1.65 -3.42
N MET A 53 12.11 1.28 -4.62
CA MET A 53 11.46 -0.01 -4.83
C MET A 53 12.40 -1.20 -4.58
N THR A 54 13.70 -1.09 -4.91
CA THR A 54 14.69 -2.14 -4.58
C THR A 54 14.81 -2.33 -3.07
N TYR A 55 14.95 -1.26 -2.32
CA TYR A 55 15.05 -1.32 -0.86
C TYR A 55 13.76 -1.85 -0.22
N LYS A 56 12.61 -1.41 -0.72
CA LYS A 56 11.30 -1.87 -0.24
C LYS A 56 11.10 -3.38 -0.46
N CYS A 57 11.49 -3.90 -1.62
CA CYS A 57 11.45 -5.34 -1.87
C CYS A 57 12.45 -6.11 -1.00
N ALA A 58 13.64 -5.54 -0.74
CA ALA A 58 14.65 -6.16 0.10
C ALA A 58 14.19 -6.29 1.55
N ILE A 59 13.62 -5.23 2.14
CA ILE A 59 13.19 -5.22 3.55
C ILE A 59 12.03 -6.18 3.83
N ALA A 60 11.15 -6.38 2.83
CA ALA A 60 10.04 -7.31 2.91
C ALA A 60 10.41 -8.74 2.44
N ASP A 61 11.68 -8.99 2.18
CA ASP A 61 12.23 -10.23 1.58
C ASP A 61 11.42 -10.73 0.36
N ILE A 62 10.98 -9.80 -0.48
CA ILE A 62 10.28 -10.13 -1.71
C ILE A 62 11.29 -10.33 -2.82
N PRO A 63 11.21 -11.45 -3.59
CA PRO A 63 12.20 -11.77 -4.61
C PRO A 63 12.01 -10.95 -5.90
N PHE A 64 11.90 -9.64 -5.77
CA PHE A 64 11.85 -8.68 -6.86
C PHE A 64 13.06 -7.74 -6.86
N GLY A 65 13.51 -7.37 -8.06
CA GLY A 65 14.30 -6.16 -8.25
C GLY A 65 13.41 -4.91 -8.24
N GLY A 66 14.02 -3.73 -8.16
CA GLY A 66 13.30 -2.47 -8.17
C GLY A 66 13.22 -1.85 -9.56
N ALA A 67 12.05 -1.41 -9.94
CA ALA A 67 11.81 -0.63 -11.14
C ALA A 67 10.77 0.47 -10.90
N LYS A 68 10.69 1.41 -11.81
CA LYS A 68 9.66 2.45 -11.84
C LYS A 68 9.44 2.91 -13.27
N GLY A 69 8.19 3.20 -13.60
CA GLY A 69 7.83 3.81 -14.88
C GLY A 69 6.98 5.06 -14.69
N GLY A 70 6.94 5.91 -15.71
CA GLY A 70 6.06 7.07 -15.69
C GLY A 70 5.86 7.69 -17.08
N LEU A 71 4.71 8.35 -17.22
CA LEU A 71 4.38 9.22 -18.36
C LEU A 71 4.20 10.65 -17.88
N LEU A 72 4.80 11.59 -18.60
CA LEU A 72 4.63 13.02 -18.37
C LEU A 72 3.27 13.43 -18.96
N LEU A 73 2.22 13.33 -18.18
CA LEU A 73 0.88 13.78 -18.54
C LEU A 73 0.02 14.01 -17.29
N ASN A 74 -0.97 14.89 -17.40
CA ASN A 74 -2.02 15.03 -16.39
C ASN A 74 -3.24 14.21 -16.81
N PRO A 75 -3.56 13.09 -16.13
CA PRO A 75 -4.65 12.21 -16.56
C PRO A 75 -6.03 12.87 -16.57
N VAL A 76 -6.23 13.96 -15.80
CA VAL A 76 -7.49 14.71 -15.77
C VAL A 76 -7.80 15.40 -17.10
N ASN A 77 -6.79 15.66 -17.92
CA ASN A 77 -6.94 16.36 -19.20
C ASN A 77 -7.36 15.44 -20.37
N TYR A 78 -7.50 14.14 -20.12
CA TYR A 78 -7.78 13.14 -21.13
C TYR A 78 -9.04 12.35 -20.78
N SER A 79 -9.82 11.99 -21.77
CA SER A 79 -10.95 11.06 -21.63
C SER A 79 -10.43 9.65 -21.31
N GLU A 80 -11.32 8.78 -20.83
CA GLU A 80 -10.98 7.38 -20.58
C GLU A 80 -10.49 6.66 -21.83
N ASP A 81 -11.12 6.93 -22.98
CA ASP A 81 -10.72 6.34 -24.26
C ASP A 81 -9.34 6.81 -24.69
N GLU A 82 -9.03 8.09 -24.53
CA GLU A 82 -7.69 8.64 -24.81
C GLU A 82 -6.64 8.04 -23.88
N LEU A 83 -6.91 7.94 -22.55
CA LEU A 83 -5.99 7.30 -21.61
C LEU A 83 -5.75 5.83 -21.96
N ARG A 84 -6.78 5.13 -22.45
CA ARG A 84 -6.65 3.75 -22.93
C ARG A 84 -5.70 3.66 -24.12
N GLU A 85 -5.86 4.51 -25.12
CA GLU A 85 -4.98 4.53 -26.30
C GLU A 85 -3.54 4.89 -25.93
N ILE A 86 -3.34 5.88 -25.05
CA ILE A 86 -2.02 6.27 -24.54
C ILE A 86 -1.35 5.09 -23.80
N SER A 87 -2.09 4.43 -22.88
CA SER A 87 -1.58 3.30 -22.11
C SER A 87 -1.23 2.10 -22.99
N ARG A 88 -2.07 1.77 -23.97
CA ARG A 88 -1.83 0.71 -24.94
C ARG A 88 -0.60 1.00 -25.80
N ARG A 89 -0.47 2.23 -26.30
CA ARG A 89 0.68 2.63 -27.12
C ARG A 89 1.97 2.56 -26.31
N PHE A 90 1.97 3.06 -25.08
CA PHE A 90 3.13 2.96 -24.19
C PHE A 90 3.52 1.51 -23.92
N THR A 91 2.55 0.64 -23.67
CA THR A 91 2.76 -0.81 -23.49
C THR A 91 3.42 -1.44 -24.72
N MET A 92 2.96 -1.10 -25.94
CA MET A 92 3.58 -1.59 -27.17
C MET A 92 5.04 -1.15 -27.30
N GLU A 93 5.37 0.09 -26.93
CA GLU A 93 6.73 0.60 -26.98
C GLU A 93 7.64 -0.09 -25.95
N LEU A 94 7.13 -0.33 -24.73
CA LEU A 94 7.84 -1.11 -23.70
C LEU A 94 8.05 -2.57 -24.15
N ALA A 95 7.03 -3.21 -24.70
CA ALA A 95 7.09 -4.59 -25.18
C ALA A 95 8.13 -4.78 -26.30
N ARG A 96 8.15 -3.87 -27.27
CA ARG A 96 9.15 -3.86 -28.37
C ARG A 96 10.59 -3.73 -27.88
N LYS A 97 10.79 -3.13 -26.71
CA LYS A 97 12.10 -2.94 -26.09
C LYS A 97 12.42 -3.97 -25.01
N HIS A 98 11.54 -4.98 -24.83
CA HIS A 98 11.63 -5.98 -23.76
C HIS A 98 11.64 -5.40 -22.33
N PHE A 99 10.97 -4.26 -22.12
CA PHE A 99 10.81 -3.58 -20.84
C PHE A 99 9.46 -3.87 -20.17
N ILE A 100 8.67 -4.79 -20.69
CA ILE A 100 7.51 -5.39 -20.02
C ILE A 100 7.50 -6.89 -20.35
N HIS A 101 7.56 -7.72 -19.33
CA HIS A 101 7.55 -9.18 -19.45
C HIS A 101 7.38 -9.81 -18.07
N PRO A 102 6.62 -10.89 -17.90
CA PRO A 102 6.42 -11.59 -16.61
C PRO A 102 7.70 -11.92 -15.86
N ALA A 103 8.80 -12.21 -16.55
CA ALA A 103 10.08 -12.59 -15.96
C ALA A 103 11.13 -11.46 -15.94
N ALA A 104 10.85 -10.27 -16.46
CA ALA A 104 11.85 -9.20 -16.56
C ALA A 104 11.42 -7.91 -15.85
N ASN A 105 10.30 -7.30 -16.28
CA ASN A 105 9.78 -6.07 -15.70
C ASN A 105 8.26 -6.13 -15.60
N VAL A 106 7.73 -5.94 -14.40
CA VAL A 106 6.31 -6.09 -14.09
C VAL A 106 5.77 -4.78 -13.50
N PRO A 107 5.02 -3.98 -14.29
CA PRO A 107 4.34 -2.78 -13.81
C PRO A 107 3.29 -3.05 -12.73
N ALA A 108 2.93 -1.99 -12.00
CA ALA A 108 1.82 -1.95 -11.05
C ALA A 108 1.17 -0.54 -11.06
N PRO A 109 0.00 -0.36 -10.43
CA PRO A 109 -0.59 0.98 -10.27
C PRO A 109 0.28 1.89 -9.41
N ASP A 110 0.22 3.19 -9.70
CA ASP A 110 0.82 4.28 -8.92
C ASP A 110 -0.05 5.54 -9.08
N MET A 111 0.45 6.70 -8.68
CA MET A 111 -0.23 7.99 -8.85
C MET A 111 -0.68 8.17 -10.32
N GLY A 112 -1.94 8.54 -10.51
CA GLY A 112 -2.54 8.76 -11.81
C GLY A 112 -2.90 7.50 -12.61
N THR A 113 -2.65 6.30 -12.06
CA THR A 113 -3.05 5.02 -12.64
C THR A 113 -3.79 4.16 -11.62
N SER A 114 -4.57 3.21 -12.12
CA SER A 114 -5.41 2.31 -11.32
C SER A 114 -5.42 0.89 -11.89
N SER A 115 -6.27 0.05 -11.34
CA SER A 115 -6.51 -1.30 -11.88
C SER A 115 -7.03 -1.28 -13.33
N ARG A 116 -7.67 -0.20 -13.75
CA ARG A 116 -8.16 0.02 -15.09
C ARG A 116 -7.01 0.06 -16.11
N GLU A 117 -6.00 0.91 -15.86
CA GLU A 117 -4.80 1.01 -16.70
C GLU A 117 -4.05 -0.33 -16.74
N MET A 118 -3.95 -1.02 -15.60
CA MET A 118 -3.31 -2.35 -15.52
C MET A 118 -4.06 -3.38 -16.36
N ALA A 119 -5.39 -3.33 -16.43
CA ALA A 119 -6.17 -4.19 -17.30
C ALA A 119 -5.87 -3.91 -18.79
N TRP A 120 -5.76 -2.64 -19.19
CA TRP A 120 -5.41 -2.29 -20.57
C TRP A 120 -3.99 -2.73 -20.95
N ILE A 121 -3.04 -2.63 -20.02
CA ILE A 121 -1.66 -3.11 -20.21
C ILE A 121 -1.65 -4.63 -20.40
N ALA A 122 -2.34 -5.39 -19.53
CA ALA A 122 -2.44 -6.85 -19.61
C ALA A 122 -3.06 -7.30 -20.94
N ASP A 123 -4.17 -6.68 -21.33
CA ASP A 123 -4.87 -6.97 -22.59
C ASP A 123 -3.99 -6.69 -23.81
N THR A 124 -3.25 -5.57 -23.79
CA THR A 124 -2.32 -5.23 -24.86
C THR A 124 -1.15 -6.21 -24.94
N TYR A 125 -0.55 -6.59 -23.80
CA TYR A 125 0.54 -7.56 -23.75
C TYR A 125 0.09 -8.93 -24.29
N LYS A 126 -1.07 -9.42 -23.83
CA LYS A 126 -1.65 -10.65 -24.32
C LYS A 126 -1.89 -10.66 -25.83
N SER A 127 -2.35 -9.52 -26.39
CA SER A 127 -2.57 -9.38 -27.82
C SER A 127 -1.27 -9.41 -28.63
N LEU A 128 -0.16 -8.93 -28.04
CA LEU A 128 1.16 -8.95 -28.68
C LEU A 128 1.87 -10.31 -28.58
N PHE A 129 1.62 -11.05 -27.49
CA PHE A 129 2.26 -12.33 -27.17
C PHE A 129 1.22 -13.38 -26.77
N PRO A 130 0.34 -13.78 -27.70
CA PRO A 130 -0.76 -14.72 -27.40
C PRO A 130 -0.28 -16.11 -26.98
N GLU A 131 0.94 -16.49 -27.35
CA GLU A 131 1.59 -17.75 -26.98
C GLU A 131 2.25 -17.74 -25.60
N ASP A 132 2.42 -16.58 -24.97
CA ASP A 132 2.96 -16.51 -23.60
C ASP A 132 1.91 -16.96 -22.60
N LEU A 133 2.04 -18.17 -22.09
CA LEU A 133 1.14 -18.72 -21.08
C LEU A 133 1.09 -17.88 -19.80
N ASN A 134 2.14 -17.11 -19.51
CA ASN A 134 2.26 -16.29 -18.32
C ASN A 134 1.80 -14.84 -18.55
N HIS A 135 1.16 -14.53 -19.68
CA HIS A 135 0.75 -13.16 -20.04
C HIS A 135 0.03 -12.39 -18.90
N ASP A 136 -0.76 -13.09 -18.05
CA ASP A 136 -1.45 -12.47 -16.93
C ASP A 136 -0.51 -11.95 -15.83
N ALA A 137 0.72 -12.49 -15.75
CA ALA A 137 1.74 -12.06 -14.79
C ALA A 137 2.59 -10.87 -15.28
N CYS A 138 2.36 -10.36 -16.50
CA CYS A 138 3.10 -9.22 -17.05
C CYS A 138 2.90 -7.91 -16.29
N VAL A 139 1.83 -7.82 -15.48
CA VAL A 139 1.45 -6.64 -14.69
C VAL A 139 0.66 -7.08 -13.46
N THR A 140 0.73 -6.31 -12.37
CA THR A 140 -0.06 -6.56 -11.15
C THR A 140 -0.97 -5.38 -10.82
N GLY A 141 -1.96 -5.60 -9.94
CA GLY A 141 -2.96 -4.60 -9.57
C GLY A 141 -4.13 -4.56 -10.55
N LYS A 142 -4.34 -5.64 -11.31
CA LYS A 142 -5.50 -5.81 -12.20
C LYS A 142 -6.81 -5.92 -11.41
N PRO A 143 -7.97 -5.68 -12.03
CA PRO A 143 -9.26 -6.06 -11.46
C PRO A 143 -9.31 -7.56 -11.13
N VAL A 144 -10.00 -7.92 -10.03
CA VAL A 144 -10.04 -9.31 -9.53
C VAL A 144 -10.62 -10.28 -10.55
N ASP A 145 -11.62 -9.84 -11.32
CA ASP A 145 -12.25 -10.60 -12.40
C ASP A 145 -11.37 -10.76 -13.65
N ARG A 146 -10.26 -9.98 -13.73
CA ARG A 146 -9.28 -10.00 -14.83
C ARG A 146 -7.88 -10.46 -14.39
N GLY A 147 -7.81 -11.39 -13.46
CA GLY A 147 -6.54 -11.96 -13.00
C GLY A 147 -5.88 -11.19 -11.85
N GLY A 148 -6.52 -10.19 -11.28
CA GLY A 148 -6.08 -9.52 -10.05
C GLY A 148 -6.39 -10.36 -8.81
N ILE A 149 -5.81 -10.00 -7.68
CA ILE A 149 -5.95 -10.72 -6.40
C ILE A 149 -6.82 -9.95 -5.40
N ALA A 150 -7.62 -10.67 -4.62
CA ALA A 150 -8.39 -10.07 -3.52
C ALA A 150 -7.45 -9.47 -2.45
N GLY A 151 -7.88 -8.36 -1.83
CA GLY A 151 -7.10 -7.69 -0.78
C GLY A 151 -6.02 -6.71 -1.29
N ARG A 152 -5.77 -6.61 -2.60
CA ARG A 152 -4.75 -5.70 -3.14
C ARG A 152 -5.05 -4.23 -2.86
N THR A 153 -6.32 -3.83 -2.93
CA THR A 153 -6.75 -2.44 -2.72
C THR A 153 -6.44 -1.96 -1.31
N GLU A 154 -6.70 -2.80 -0.31
CA GLU A 154 -6.48 -2.48 1.10
C GLU A 154 -5.05 -2.82 1.60
N ALA A 155 -4.23 -3.48 0.79
CA ALA A 155 -2.98 -4.11 1.23
C ALA A 155 -2.01 -3.15 1.93
N THR A 156 -1.85 -1.94 1.43
CA THR A 156 -0.94 -0.96 2.05
C THR A 156 -1.47 -0.49 3.40
N GLY A 157 -2.78 -0.17 3.48
CA GLY A 157 -3.42 0.21 4.75
C GLY A 157 -3.41 -0.94 5.77
N LYS A 158 -3.61 -2.17 5.30
CA LYS A 158 -3.51 -3.37 6.14
C LYS A 158 -2.08 -3.60 6.63
N GLY A 159 -1.08 -3.32 5.78
CA GLY A 159 0.34 -3.36 6.16
C GLY A 159 0.68 -2.37 7.29
N ILE A 160 0.11 -1.15 7.28
CA ILE A 160 0.24 -0.19 8.39
C ILE A 160 -0.27 -0.80 9.69
N GLN A 161 -1.44 -1.43 9.66
CA GLN A 161 -2.02 -2.07 10.85
C GLN A 161 -1.11 -3.19 11.38
N TYR A 162 -0.64 -4.10 10.53
CA TYR A 162 0.23 -5.19 10.93
C TYR A 162 1.60 -4.69 11.46
N ALA A 163 2.15 -3.64 10.86
CA ALA A 163 3.36 -2.99 11.35
C ALA A 163 3.17 -2.44 12.77
N LEU A 164 2.06 -1.75 13.02
CA LEU A 164 1.72 -1.24 14.34
C LEU A 164 1.43 -2.36 15.33
N GLN A 165 0.67 -3.38 14.95
CA GLN A 165 0.42 -4.54 15.80
C GLN A 165 1.71 -5.24 16.21
N GLU A 166 2.67 -5.39 15.31
CA GLU A 166 3.96 -5.98 15.63
C GLU A 166 4.80 -5.05 16.51
N PHE A 167 4.86 -3.74 16.23
CA PHE A 167 5.53 -2.75 17.07
C PHE A 167 5.03 -2.82 18.53
N PHE A 168 3.72 -2.87 18.73
CA PHE A 168 3.10 -2.89 20.06
C PHE A 168 3.24 -4.23 20.82
N ARG A 169 3.84 -5.26 20.20
CA ARG A 169 4.21 -6.52 20.89
C ARG A 169 5.55 -6.45 21.61
N HIS A 170 6.30 -5.39 21.47
CA HIS A 170 7.67 -5.27 21.97
C HIS A 170 7.79 -4.19 23.02
N PRO A 171 7.78 -4.55 24.34
CA PRO A 171 7.81 -3.59 25.45
C PRO A 171 9.02 -2.64 25.42
N ASP A 172 10.18 -3.13 25.00
CA ASP A 172 11.42 -2.34 24.87
C ASP A 172 11.31 -1.19 23.86
N VAL A 173 10.61 -1.43 22.74
CA VAL A 173 10.38 -0.39 21.72
C VAL A 173 9.31 0.60 22.18
N LEU A 174 8.31 0.13 22.91
CA LEU A 174 7.25 0.97 23.48
C LEU A 174 7.81 1.93 24.55
N GLU A 175 8.67 1.42 25.42
CA GLU A 175 9.36 2.23 26.44
C GLU A 175 10.17 3.35 25.78
N ASN A 176 10.93 3.04 24.73
CA ASN A 176 11.71 4.02 23.97
C ASN A 176 10.83 5.08 23.31
N ALA A 177 9.64 4.71 22.83
CA ALA A 177 8.67 5.62 22.23
C ALA A 177 7.80 6.38 23.27
N GLY A 178 7.89 6.05 24.55
CA GLY A 178 7.04 6.61 25.60
C GLY A 178 5.55 6.26 25.42
N LEU A 179 5.29 5.03 24.96
CA LEU A 179 3.94 4.50 24.71
C LEU A 179 3.62 3.36 25.68
N ASP A 180 2.39 3.35 26.18
CA ASP A 180 1.86 2.24 26.95
C ASP A 180 1.48 1.05 26.04
N GLU A 181 1.39 -0.13 26.62
CA GLU A 181 0.99 -1.36 25.92
C GLU A 181 -0.41 -1.27 25.27
N GLY A 182 -0.55 -1.95 24.15
CA GLY A 182 -1.80 -2.09 23.42
C GLY A 182 -2.15 -0.88 22.53
N LEU A 183 -2.79 -1.18 21.41
CA LEU A 183 -3.25 -0.18 20.43
C LEU A 183 -4.59 0.47 20.83
N SER A 184 -5.43 -0.23 21.59
CA SER A 184 -6.78 0.25 21.96
C SER A 184 -6.72 1.61 22.65
N GLY A 185 -7.52 2.54 22.17
CA GLY A 185 -7.63 3.89 22.71
C GLY A 185 -6.48 4.84 22.35
N LYS A 186 -5.43 4.42 21.64
CA LYS A 186 -4.37 5.31 21.18
C LYS A 186 -4.93 6.40 20.28
N ARG A 187 -4.47 7.63 20.50
CA ARG A 187 -4.87 8.82 19.74
C ARG A 187 -4.06 8.93 18.47
N VAL A 188 -4.73 8.89 17.32
CA VAL A 188 -4.09 8.86 16.00
C VAL A 188 -4.51 10.05 15.16
N VAL A 189 -3.52 10.72 14.56
CA VAL A 189 -3.70 11.75 13.52
C VAL A 189 -3.28 11.14 12.18
N ILE A 190 -4.14 11.26 11.17
CA ILE A 190 -3.88 10.75 9.82
C ILE A 190 -3.90 11.88 8.81
N GLN A 191 -2.87 11.97 7.99
CA GLN A 191 -2.85 12.84 6.82
C GLN A 191 -3.13 12.05 5.55
N GLY A 192 -4.18 12.43 4.85
CA GLY A 192 -4.63 11.79 3.61
C GLY A 192 -5.71 10.73 3.85
N LEU A 193 -6.84 10.89 3.16
CA LEU A 193 -7.98 9.96 3.16
C LEU A 193 -8.10 9.22 1.82
N GLY A 194 -6.97 9.10 1.11
CA GLY A 194 -6.84 8.29 -0.09
C GLY A 194 -6.89 6.80 0.21
N ASN A 195 -6.45 5.97 -0.75
CA ASN A 195 -6.50 4.51 -0.59
C ASN A 195 -5.74 4.02 0.64
N VAL A 196 -4.53 4.55 0.88
CA VAL A 196 -3.65 4.12 1.97
C VAL A 196 -4.20 4.58 3.33
N GLY A 197 -4.43 5.88 3.49
CA GLY A 197 -4.87 6.45 4.77
C GLY A 197 -6.25 5.96 5.17
N PHE A 198 -7.21 5.88 4.24
CA PHE A 198 -8.54 5.36 4.54
C PHE A 198 -8.50 3.91 5.03
N HIS A 199 -7.84 3.01 4.29
CA HIS A 199 -7.80 1.60 4.70
C HIS A 199 -6.97 1.37 5.96
N GLY A 200 -5.90 2.15 6.19
CA GLY A 200 -5.14 2.12 7.44
C GLY A 200 -5.99 2.56 8.63
N ALA A 201 -6.61 3.74 8.52
CA ALA A 201 -7.50 4.27 9.57
C ALA A 201 -8.66 3.34 9.89
N LYS A 202 -9.32 2.82 8.85
CA LYS A 202 -10.42 1.87 8.98
C LYS A 202 -10.01 0.60 9.73
N CYS A 203 -8.91 -0.03 9.31
CA CYS A 203 -8.45 -1.27 9.95
C CYS A 203 -8.09 -1.04 11.42
N LEU A 204 -7.36 0.03 11.72
CA LEU A 204 -6.98 0.39 13.09
C LEU A 204 -8.21 0.70 13.97
N GLN A 205 -9.21 1.41 13.43
CA GLN A 205 -10.42 1.74 14.17
C GLN A 205 -11.28 0.51 14.44
N GLU A 206 -11.56 -0.31 13.41
CA GLU A 206 -12.50 -1.43 13.51
C GLU A 206 -11.94 -2.65 14.26
N GLN A 207 -10.62 -2.90 14.16
CA GLN A 207 -10.02 -4.15 14.64
C GLN A 207 -9.15 -3.95 15.88
N ASP A 208 -8.55 -2.76 16.06
CA ASP A 208 -7.66 -2.46 17.17
C ASP A 208 -8.24 -1.39 18.12
N ASN A 209 -9.47 -0.92 17.84
CA ASN A 209 -10.17 0.09 18.65
C ASN A 209 -9.33 1.35 18.90
N VAL A 210 -8.61 1.79 17.86
CA VAL A 210 -7.80 3.02 17.88
C VAL A 210 -8.71 4.25 17.74
N LYS A 211 -8.38 5.34 18.39
CA LYS A 211 -9.10 6.61 18.35
C LYS A 211 -8.53 7.51 17.27
N ILE A 212 -9.20 7.65 16.13
CA ILE A 212 -8.79 8.59 15.08
C ILE A 212 -9.28 9.99 15.47
N ILE A 213 -8.40 10.83 15.98
CA ILE A 213 -8.75 12.16 16.53
C ILE A 213 -8.71 13.26 15.48
N ALA A 214 -7.93 13.10 14.41
CA ALA A 214 -7.89 14.07 13.32
C ALA A 214 -7.63 13.39 11.97
N ILE A 215 -8.27 13.91 10.92
CA ILE A 215 -8.04 13.54 9.53
C ILE A 215 -7.74 14.81 8.74
N ILE A 216 -6.57 14.83 8.10
CA ILE A 216 -6.06 15.95 7.32
C ILE A 216 -6.20 15.65 5.84
N GLU A 217 -6.76 16.57 5.08
CA GLU A 217 -6.82 16.56 3.62
C GLU A 217 -6.40 17.92 3.05
N ARG A 218 -6.34 18.03 1.73
CA ARG A 218 -5.87 19.24 1.02
C ARG A 218 -6.68 20.49 1.32
N ASP A 219 -7.93 20.37 1.75
CA ASP A 219 -8.80 21.50 2.06
C ASP A 219 -8.83 21.87 3.55
N GLY A 220 -8.12 21.10 4.41
CA GLY A 220 -8.06 21.37 5.85
C GLY A 220 -8.02 20.09 6.69
N VAL A 221 -8.51 20.18 7.91
CA VAL A 221 -8.57 19.09 8.88
C VAL A 221 -9.94 19.01 9.54
N ILE A 222 -10.39 17.80 9.86
CA ILE A 222 -11.48 17.53 10.78
C ILE A 222 -10.90 16.96 12.08
N ILE A 223 -11.30 17.51 13.21
CA ILE A 223 -10.80 17.14 14.54
C ILE A 223 -11.97 16.74 15.43
N ASN A 224 -11.80 15.61 16.14
CA ASN A 224 -12.71 15.19 17.20
C ASN A 224 -11.92 14.36 18.23
N GLU A 225 -11.69 14.92 19.42
CA GLU A 225 -10.93 14.26 20.49
C GLU A 225 -11.62 12.98 21.02
N GLU A 226 -12.94 12.84 20.84
CA GLU A 226 -13.68 11.63 21.19
C GLU A 226 -13.56 10.53 20.12
N GLY A 227 -12.99 10.87 18.96
CA GLY A 227 -12.78 9.98 17.82
C GLY A 227 -13.74 10.23 16.68
N LEU A 228 -13.20 10.20 15.47
CA LEU A 228 -13.93 10.32 14.21
C LEU A 228 -14.35 8.92 13.72
N ASN A 229 -15.54 8.80 13.15
CA ASN A 229 -15.90 7.63 12.36
C ASN A 229 -15.28 7.78 10.95
N VAL A 230 -14.31 6.96 10.64
CA VAL A 230 -13.56 7.02 9.37
C VAL A 230 -14.45 6.79 8.15
N HIS A 231 -15.46 5.92 8.26
CA HIS A 231 -16.41 5.68 7.16
C HIS A 231 -17.26 6.92 6.85
N ASP A 232 -17.79 7.57 7.89
CA ASP A 232 -18.65 8.73 7.72
C ASP A 232 -17.86 9.90 7.11
N VAL A 233 -16.60 10.13 7.57
CA VAL A 233 -15.72 11.14 6.98
C VAL A 233 -15.41 10.81 5.51
N ARG A 234 -15.12 9.55 5.20
CA ARG A 234 -14.84 9.10 3.83
C ARG A 234 -16.04 9.25 2.90
N GLN A 235 -17.24 8.93 3.39
CA GLN A 235 -18.48 9.11 2.63
C GLN A 235 -18.73 10.59 2.34
N HIS A 236 -18.65 11.44 3.37
CA HIS A 236 -18.80 12.89 3.20
C HIS A 236 -17.80 13.46 2.17
N PHE A 237 -16.51 13.05 2.29
CA PHE A 237 -15.47 13.48 1.36
C PHE A 237 -15.73 12.98 -0.08
N ALA A 238 -16.24 11.77 -0.24
CA ALA A 238 -16.58 11.23 -1.56
C ALA A 238 -17.75 11.98 -2.23
N GLU A 239 -18.73 12.43 -1.43
CA GLU A 239 -19.92 13.15 -1.91
C GLU A 239 -19.63 14.63 -2.21
N THR A 240 -18.77 15.27 -1.39
CA THR A 240 -18.55 16.73 -1.45
C THR A 240 -17.21 17.14 -2.05
N GLY A 241 -16.24 16.22 -2.08
CA GLY A 241 -14.85 16.49 -2.46
C GLY A 241 -14.04 17.28 -1.42
N LYS A 242 -14.59 17.49 -0.22
CA LYS A 242 -14.02 18.34 0.85
C LYS A 242 -14.32 17.76 2.24
N LEU A 243 -13.48 18.08 3.23
CA LEU A 243 -13.77 17.84 4.64
C LEU A 243 -14.72 18.88 5.23
N LYS A 244 -14.66 20.10 4.70
CA LYS A 244 -15.48 21.21 5.18
C LYS A 244 -16.98 20.86 5.16
N GLY A 245 -17.64 21.08 6.30
CA GLY A 245 -19.07 20.78 6.46
C GLY A 245 -19.38 19.39 7.02
N PHE A 246 -18.39 18.57 7.33
CA PHE A 246 -18.61 17.31 8.04
C PHE A 246 -19.15 17.59 9.48
N PRO A 247 -20.29 16.99 9.87
CA PRO A 247 -20.94 17.33 11.14
C PRO A 247 -20.33 16.67 12.38
N GLY A 248 -19.46 15.65 12.18
CA GLY A 248 -18.91 14.81 13.26
C GLY A 248 -17.63 15.34 13.91
N GLY A 249 -17.19 16.57 13.62
CA GLY A 249 -15.97 17.15 14.17
C GLY A 249 -15.84 18.64 13.87
N LEU A 250 -14.80 19.26 14.44
CA LEU A 250 -14.45 20.63 14.17
C LEU A 250 -13.58 20.72 12.92
N TYR A 251 -13.97 21.57 11.99
CA TYR A 251 -13.20 21.84 10.78
C TYR A 251 -12.26 23.02 10.98
N ASP A 252 -10.98 22.84 10.57
CA ASP A 252 -10.02 23.95 10.44
C ASP A 252 -9.41 23.90 9.02
N GLU A 253 -9.28 25.06 8.38
CA GLU A 253 -8.68 25.17 7.05
C GLU A 253 -7.15 25.00 7.08
N ASN A 254 -6.52 25.17 8.23
CA ASN A 254 -5.08 25.00 8.41
C ASN A 254 -4.72 23.53 8.70
N GLY A 255 -4.89 22.67 7.71
CA GLY A 255 -4.57 21.24 7.83
C GLY A 255 -3.10 20.96 8.18
N SER A 256 -2.16 21.79 7.72
CA SER A 256 -0.73 21.58 8.01
C SER A 256 -0.38 21.75 9.49
N ALA A 257 -1.06 22.64 10.21
CA ALA A 257 -0.88 22.80 11.65
C ALA A 257 -1.33 21.55 12.44
N ALA A 258 -2.25 20.76 11.89
CA ALA A 258 -2.73 19.55 12.54
C ALA A 258 -1.68 18.41 12.56
N LEU A 259 -0.64 18.47 11.73
CA LEU A 259 0.53 17.56 11.85
C LEU A 259 1.27 17.76 13.19
N GLU A 260 1.14 18.93 13.80
CA GLU A 260 1.81 19.34 15.03
C GLU A 260 0.95 19.04 16.29
N MET A 261 -0.27 18.48 16.11
CA MET A 261 -1.16 18.13 17.23
C MET A 261 -0.54 17.08 18.14
N GLU A 262 -0.83 17.19 19.43
CA GLU A 262 -0.47 16.16 20.39
C GLU A 262 -1.24 14.88 20.13
N CYS A 263 -0.50 13.78 19.86
CA CYS A 263 -1.08 12.46 19.62
C CYS A 263 -0.08 11.36 19.98
N ASP A 264 -0.57 10.14 20.11
CA ASP A 264 0.29 8.98 20.29
C ASP A 264 0.96 8.58 18.96
N ILE A 265 0.19 8.60 17.87
CA ILE A 265 0.64 8.13 16.55
C ILE A 265 0.25 9.14 15.48
N LEU A 266 1.22 9.57 14.68
CA LEU A 266 1.02 10.38 13.48
C LEU A 266 1.28 9.54 12.23
N ILE A 267 0.31 9.50 11.31
CA ILE A 267 0.39 8.70 10.07
C ILE A 267 0.31 9.62 8.84
N PRO A 268 1.43 10.11 8.32
CA PRO A 268 1.45 10.82 7.04
C PRO A 268 1.26 9.81 5.90
N ALA A 269 0.09 9.85 5.23
CA ALA A 269 -0.31 8.95 4.17
C ALA A 269 -0.72 9.67 2.88
N ALA A 270 -0.27 10.92 2.67
CA ALA A 270 -0.62 11.75 1.51
C ALA A 270 0.56 11.93 0.56
N LEU A 271 1.45 12.87 0.83
CA LEU A 271 2.50 13.31 -0.07
C LEU A 271 3.88 13.21 0.59
N GLU A 272 4.92 13.32 -0.24
CA GLU A 272 6.31 13.49 0.19
C GLU A 272 6.54 14.84 0.88
N SER A 273 7.59 14.91 1.71
CA SER A 273 8.12 16.13 2.34
C SER A 273 7.10 16.94 3.15
N GLN A 274 6.17 16.28 3.83
CA GLN A 274 5.17 16.94 4.67
C GLN A 274 5.73 17.36 6.03
N ILE A 275 6.71 16.61 6.55
CA ILE A 275 7.47 16.95 7.74
C ILE A 275 8.86 17.37 7.27
N HIS A 276 9.19 18.65 7.51
CA HIS A 276 10.41 19.28 7.05
C HIS A 276 11.07 20.10 8.18
N ALA A 277 12.25 20.66 7.95
CA ALA A 277 13.03 21.35 9.01
C ALA A 277 12.24 22.43 9.74
N GLU A 278 11.31 23.11 9.06
CA GLU A 278 10.57 24.21 9.66
C GLU A 278 9.47 23.76 10.64
N ASN A 279 8.87 22.57 10.46
CA ASN A 279 7.82 22.06 11.35
C ASN A 279 8.26 20.92 12.27
N ALA A 280 9.38 20.24 11.98
CA ALA A 280 9.85 19.09 12.74
C ALA A 280 10.05 19.36 14.26
N MET A 281 10.43 20.61 14.62
CA MET A 281 10.55 21.00 16.03
C MET A 281 9.21 21.08 16.77
N ARG A 282 8.08 21.22 16.04
CA ARG A 282 6.75 21.36 16.62
C ARG A 282 5.91 20.09 16.54
N ILE A 283 6.38 19.05 15.83
CA ILE A 283 5.71 17.74 15.81
C ILE A 283 5.61 17.22 17.24
N ASN A 284 4.41 16.85 17.66
CA ASN A 284 4.11 16.44 19.02
C ASN A 284 3.51 15.02 19.07
N ALA A 285 3.97 14.15 18.19
CA ALA A 285 3.66 12.73 18.18
C ALA A 285 4.76 11.93 18.90
N LYS A 286 4.38 10.84 19.57
CA LYS A 286 5.33 9.88 20.17
C LYS A 286 5.91 8.93 19.12
N LEU A 287 5.08 8.53 18.16
CA LEU A 287 5.42 7.62 17.07
C LEU A 287 4.94 8.22 15.74
N ILE A 288 5.83 8.23 14.74
CA ILE A 288 5.47 8.58 13.36
C ILE A 288 5.53 7.29 12.52
N VAL A 289 4.49 7.06 11.71
CA VAL A 289 4.35 5.89 10.85
C VAL A 289 4.26 6.35 9.41
N GLU A 290 5.35 6.27 8.67
CA GLU A 290 5.47 6.78 7.30
C GLU A 290 4.70 5.93 6.30
N ALA A 291 3.43 6.27 6.07
CA ALA A 291 2.60 5.55 5.12
C ALA A 291 2.73 6.04 3.66
N ALA A 292 3.05 7.33 3.46
CA ALA A 292 3.46 7.86 2.16
C ALA A 292 4.94 7.53 1.86
N ASN A 293 5.40 7.77 0.64
CA ASN A 293 6.83 7.65 0.31
C ASN A 293 7.54 8.97 0.67
N GLY A 294 8.60 8.90 1.50
CA GLY A 294 9.41 10.03 1.90
C GLY A 294 8.62 11.21 2.49
N PRO A 295 7.68 10.99 3.43
CA PRO A 295 6.91 12.09 4.00
C PRO A 295 7.74 12.99 4.93
N ILE A 296 8.89 12.50 5.40
CA ILE A 296 9.84 13.21 6.24
C ILE A 296 11.08 13.56 5.41
N THR A 297 11.53 14.82 5.46
CA THR A 297 12.80 15.20 4.83
C THR A 297 13.99 14.76 5.67
N TYR A 298 15.17 14.64 5.07
CA TYR A 298 16.40 14.25 5.76
C TYR A 298 16.71 15.16 6.96
N GLU A 299 16.58 16.47 6.79
CA GLU A 299 16.84 17.44 7.85
C GLU A 299 15.81 17.32 9.00
N ALA A 300 14.56 17.00 8.65
CA ALA A 300 13.51 16.77 9.65
C ALA A 300 13.77 15.47 10.42
N ASP A 301 14.20 14.41 9.76
CA ASP A 301 14.56 13.14 10.39
C ASP A 301 15.66 13.33 11.44
N GLU A 302 16.72 14.08 11.12
CA GLU A 302 17.77 14.42 12.10
C GLU A 302 17.23 15.19 13.33
N ILE A 303 16.27 16.10 13.13
CA ILE A 303 15.65 16.85 14.22
C ILE A 303 14.78 15.93 15.09
N LEU A 304 13.95 15.10 14.47
CA LEU A 304 13.07 14.16 15.17
C LEU A 304 13.87 13.10 15.95
N CYS A 305 14.95 12.58 15.38
CA CYS A 305 15.87 11.66 16.06
C CYS A 305 16.51 12.29 17.31
N LYS A 306 16.93 13.58 17.24
CA LYS A 306 17.48 14.30 18.40
C LYS A 306 16.42 14.55 19.49
N ARG A 307 15.14 14.57 19.13
CA ARG A 307 14.00 14.67 20.04
C ARG A 307 13.52 13.32 20.57
N ASN A 308 14.16 12.21 20.19
CA ASN A 308 13.80 10.83 20.52
C ASN A 308 12.37 10.46 20.06
N ILE A 309 11.88 11.02 18.96
CA ILE A 309 10.63 10.59 18.33
C ILE A 309 10.90 9.34 17.51
N THR A 310 10.17 8.27 17.80
CA THR A 310 10.32 7.00 17.07
C THR A 310 9.66 7.10 15.69
N ILE A 311 10.32 6.59 14.65
CA ILE A 311 9.82 6.59 13.28
C ILE A 311 9.80 5.15 12.77
N LEU A 312 8.65 4.69 12.28
CA LEU A 312 8.55 3.50 11.45
C LEU A 312 8.70 3.92 9.98
N PRO A 313 9.76 3.49 9.27
CA PRO A 313 10.11 4.03 7.97
C PRO A 313 9.18 3.55 6.85
N ASP A 314 9.03 4.36 5.83
CA ASP A 314 8.14 4.15 4.68
C ASP A 314 8.44 2.86 3.91
N ILE A 315 9.74 2.53 3.73
CA ILE A 315 10.16 1.31 3.02
C ILE A 315 9.66 0.03 3.70
N TYR A 316 9.39 0.07 5.00
CA TYR A 316 8.76 -1.00 5.76
C TYR A 316 7.23 -0.87 5.79
N VAL A 317 6.73 0.26 6.30
CA VAL A 317 5.30 0.45 6.60
C VAL A 317 4.40 0.28 5.38
N ASN A 318 4.79 0.86 4.24
CA ASN A 318 3.97 0.81 3.02
C ASN A 318 4.34 -0.36 2.07
N ALA A 319 5.16 -1.33 2.54
CA ALA A 319 5.53 -2.52 1.78
C ALA A 319 4.36 -3.49 1.52
N GLY A 320 3.25 -3.38 2.25
CA GLY A 320 2.09 -4.25 2.07
C GLY A 320 1.56 -4.29 0.63
N GLY A 321 1.62 -3.17 -0.07
CA GLY A 321 1.21 -3.08 -1.47
C GLY A 321 2.06 -3.94 -2.41
N VAL A 322 3.38 -3.93 -2.28
CA VAL A 322 4.27 -4.76 -3.12
C VAL A 322 4.22 -6.23 -2.72
N THR A 323 4.04 -6.53 -1.43
CA THR A 323 3.84 -7.89 -0.91
C THR A 323 2.65 -8.56 -1.59
N VAL A 324 1.48 -7.92 -1.58
CA VAL A 324 0.29 -8.48 -2.23
C VAL A 324 0.42 -8.49 -3.77
N SER A 325 1.19 -7.56 -4.34
CA SER A 325 1.55 -7.63 -5.77
C SER A 325 2.40 -8.87 -6.10
N TYR A 326 3.29 -9.28 -5.19
CA TYR A 326 4.04 -10.52 -5.33
C TYR A 326 3.11 -11.75 -5.30
N PHE A 327 2.15 -11.78 -4.40
CA PHE A 327 1.16 -12.86 -4.36
C PHE A 327 0.30 -12.92 -5.63
N GLU A 328 -0.10 -11.77 -6.20
CA GLU A 328 -0.81 -11.72 -7.47
C GLU A 328 0.03 -12.29 -8.61
N TRP A 329 1.29 -11.88 -8.71
CA TRP A 329 2.22 -12.35 -9.72
C TRP A 329 2.46 -13.86 -9.61
N THR A 330 2.77 -14.37 -8.42
CA THR A 330 2.96 -15.81 -8.15
C THR A 330 1.71 -16.62 -8.50
N ARG A 331 0.54 -16.12 -8.12
CA ARG A 331 -0.75 -16.74 -8.45
C ARG A 331 -0.96 -16.84 -9.97
N ASN A 332 -0.64 -15.77 -10.70
CA ASN A 332 -0.78 -15.76 -12.16
C ASN A 332 0.21 -16.71 -12.84
N LEU A 333 1.44 -16.83 -12.32
CA LEU A 333 2.40 -17.82 -12.81
C LEU A 333 1.98 -19.28 -12.51
N SER A 334 1.35 -19.51 -11.38
CA SER A 334 0.88 -20.85 -10.99
C SER A 334 -0.38 -21.29 -11.75
N HIS A 335 -1.06 -20.39 -12.46
CA HIS A 335 -2.35 -20.61 -13.13
C HIS A 335 -3.45 -21.16 -12.21
N MET A 336 -3.32 -20.96 -10.90
CA MET A 336 -4.25 -21.49 -9.90
C MET A 336 -4.56 -20.46 -8.82
N ARG A 337 -5.81 -20.44 -8.35
CA ARG A 337 -6.21 -19.59 -7.21
C ARG A 337 -5.71 -20.17 -5.90
N PHE A 338 -5.19 -19.32 -5.03
CA PHE A 338 -4.77 -19.72 -3.69
C PHE A 338 -5.89 -20.39 -2.89
N GLY A 339 -5.53 -21.43 -2.16
CA GLY A 339 -6.45 -22.22 -1.33
C GLY A 339 -7.38 -23.17 -2.09
N ARG A 340 -7.42 -23.16 -3.43
CA ARG A 340 -8.38 -23.96 -4.20
C ARG A 340 -8.26 -25.47 -3.96
N LEU A 341 -7.04 -25.98 -3.83
CA LEU A 341 -6.82 -27.42 -3.60
C LEU A 341 -7.07 -27.83 -2.15
N GLN A 342 -6.91 -26.92 -1.22
CA GLN A 342 -6.92 -27.21 0.22
C GLN A 342 -8.28 -26.96 0.88
N ARG A 343 -9.07 -26.03 0.33
CA ARG A 343 -10.29 -25.51 0.95
C ARG A 343 -11.28 -26.60 1.38
N ARG A 344 -11.55 -27.59 0.52
CA ARG A 344 -12.48 -28.68 0.84
C ARG A 344 -11.94 -29.62 1.93
N TYR A 345 -10.64 -29.78 1.97
CA TYR A 345 -9.99 -30.54 3.03
C TYR A 345 -10.08 -29.81 4.38
N ASP A 346 -9.85 -28.49 4.39
CA ASP A 346 -9.98 -27.67 5.59
C ASP A 346 -11.44 -27.63 6.07
N GLU A 347 -12.42 -27.51 5.18
CA GLU A 347 -13.84 -27.60 5.50
C GLU A 347 -14.20 -28.95 6.14
N LEU A 348 -13.65 -30.04 5.64
CA LEU A 348 -13.86 -31.39 6.21
C LEU A 348 -13.21 -31.50 7.60
N ARG A 349 -11.98 -31.03 7.75
CA ARG A 349 -11.29 -31.02 9.05
C ARG A 349 -12.06 -30.21 10.09
N GLY A 350 -12.53 -29.03 9.74
CA GLY A 350 -13.34 -28.17 10.61
C GLY A 350 -14.60 -28.89 11.10
N ARG A 351 -15.34 -29.50 10.18
CA ARG A 351 -16.55 -30.29 10.52
C ARG A 351 -16.25 -31.50 11.41
N ASN A 352 -15.18 -32.24 11.12
CA ASN A 352 -14.77 -33.38 11.95
C ASN A 352 -14.35 -32.91 13.35
N PHE A 353 -13.68 -31.75 13.46
CA PHE A 353 -13.32 -31.17 14.75
C PHE A 353 -14.57 -30.79 15.57
N ILE A 354 -15.54 -30.09 14.94
CA ILE A 354 -16.80 -29.73 15.57
C ILE A 354 -17.53 -30.99 16.05
N SER A 355 -17.68 -32.01 15.20
CA SER A 355 -18.34 -33.27 15.57
C SER A 355 -17.66 -33.96 16.75
N ALA A 356 -16.32 -33.94 16.79
CA ALA A 356 -15.58 -34.50 17.93
C ALA A 356 -15.80 -33.70 19.23
N MET A 357 -15.80 -32.36 19.13
CA MET A 357 -16.08 -31.48 20.29
C MET A 357 -17.49 -31.69 20.82
N GLU A 358 -18.50 -31.77 19.96
CA GLU A 358 -19.88 -32.04 20.34
C GLU A 358 -20.02 -33.41 21.02
N ALA A 359 -19.38 -34.44 20.48
CA ALA A 359 -19.39 -35.79 21.06
C ALA A 359 -18.70 -35.87 22.44
N LEU A 360 -17.63 -35.08 22.66
CA LEU A 360 -16.90 -35.07 23.95
C LEU A 360 -17.58 -34.21 25.01
N THR A 361 -18.29 -33.17 24.62
CA THR A 361 -18.89 -32.20 25.56
C THR A 361 -20.38 -32.39 25.74
N ASP A 362 -21.03 -33.20 24.93
CA ASP A 362 -22.49 -33.35 24.82
C ASP A 362 -23.24 -32.02 24.66
N LYS A 363 -22.54 -31.04 24.00
CA LYS A 363 -23.09 -29.70 23.73
C LYS A 363 -22.96 -29.39 22.24
N LYS A 364 -23.97 -28.74 21.68
CA LYS A 364 -23.94 -28.22 20.33
C LYS A 364 -23.07 -26.97 20.23
N VAL A 365 -22.23 -26.92 19.21
CA VAL A 365 -21.49 -25.71 18.87
C VAL A 365 -22.47 -24.68 18.28
N PRO A 366 -22.44 -23.41 18.73
CA PRO A 366 -23.29 -22.36 18.14
C PRO A 366 -23.08 -22.21 16.63
N ASP A 367 -24.17 -22.00 15.89
CA ASP A 367 -24.15 -21.91 14.39
C ASP A 367 -23.16 -20.89 13.84
N ALA A 368 -22.92 -19.78 14.54
CA ALA A 368 -21.93 -18.78 14.12
C ALA A 368 -20.51 -19.33 14.18
N MET A 369 -20.17 -20.03 15.25
CA MET A 369 -18.88 -20.65 15.49
C MET A 369 -18.67 -21.87 14.59
N ASP A 370 -19.71 -22.67 14.35
CA ASP A 370 -19.69 -23.77 13.37
C ASP A 370 -19.34 -23.25 11.98
N ARG A 371 -20.03 -22.20 11.50
CA ARG A 371 -19.73 -21.60 10.20
C ARG A 371 -18.30 -21.06 10.10
N GLU A 372 -17.77 -20.49 11.16
CA GLU A 372 -16.41 -19.96 11.19
C GLU A 372 -15.37 -21.09 11.16
N ILE A 373 -15.51 -22.11 12.01
CA ILE A 373 -14.58 -23.24 12.10
C ILE A 373 -14.64 -24.13 10.86
N SER A 374 -15.86 -24.38 10.33
CA SER A 374 -16.04 -25.24 9.15
C SER A 374 -15.77 -24.54 7.82
N ARG A 375 -15.55 -23.23 7.82
CA ARG A 375 -15.20 -22.46 6.64
C ARG A 375 -13.73 -22.67 6.27
N GLY A 376 -13.44 -23.26 5.11
CA GLY A 376 -12.08 -23.28 4.58
C GLY A 376 -11.60 -21.86 4.19
N ALA A 377 -10.29 -21.62 4.28
CA ALA A 377 -9.70 -20.33 3.98
C ALA A 377 -10.04 -19.84 2.56
N SER A 378 -10.51 -18.60 2.44
CA SER A 378 -10.67 -17.92 1.16
C SER A 378 -9.32 -17.40 0.64
N GLU A 379 -9.26 -17.01 -0.64
CA GLU A 379 -8.07 -16.35 -1.18
C GLU A 379 -7.69 -15.09 -0.39
N LEU A 380 -8.67 -14.30 0.05
CA LEU A 380 -8.46 -13.11 0.86
C LEU A 380 -7.85 -13.43 2.24
N ASP A 381 -8.33 -14.49 2.89
CA ASP A 381 -7.79 -14.94 4.18
C ASP A 381 -6.31 -15.33 4.06
N LEU A 382 -5.94 -16.05 2.99
CA LEU A 382 -4.56 -16.45 2.73
C LEU A 382 -3.67 -15.24 2.40
N VAL A 383 -4.17 -14.30 1.61
CA VAL A 383 -3.45 -13.06 1.28
C VAL A 383 -3.19 -12.23 2.53
N ARG A 384 -4.19 -12.07 3.41
CA ARG A 384 -4.04 -11.34 4.67
C ARG A 384 -3.07 -12.04 5.61
N SER A 385 -3.15 -13.37 5.72
CA SER A 385 -2.22 -14.17 6.53
C SER A 385 -0.78 -14.03 6.03
N GLY A 386 -0.54 -14.18 4.72
CA GLY A 386 0.80 -14.00 4.16
C GLY A 386 1.33 -12.56 4.28
N LEU A 387 0.45 -11.55 4.20
CA LEU A 387 0.83 -10.17 4.43
C LEU A 387 1.22 -9.91 5.88
N ASP A 388 0.44 -10.42 6.85
CA ASP A 388 0.75 -10.31 8.29
C ASP A 388 2.10 -10.95 8.61
N ASP A 389 2.33 -12.16 8.13
CA ASP A 389 3.60 -12.88 8.29
C ASP A 389 4.79 -12.10 7.73
N THR A 390 4.67 -11.60 6.50
CA THR A 390 5.71 -10.78 5.85
C THR A 390 6.03 -9.52 6.67
N MET A 391 5.02 -8.79 7.14
CA MET A 391 5.22 -7.56 7.91
C MET A 391 5.89 -7.84 9.27
N ARG A 392 5.53 -8.93 9.93
CA ARG A 392 6.16 -9.35 11.20
C ARG A 392 7.62 -9.75 11.01
N MET A 393 7.91 -10.59 10.01
CA MET A 393 9.27 -11.03 9.72
C MET A 393 10.17 -9.82 9.39
N ALA A 394 9.72 -8.90 8.56
CA ALA A 394 10.44 -7.69 8.22
C ALA A 394 10.74 -6.82 9.46
N PHE A 395 9.79 -6.69 10.39
CA PHE A 395 10.02 -5.96 11.63
C PHE A 395 11.08 -6.62 12.52
N GLN A 396 11.03 -7.94 12.65
CA GLN A 396 11.99 -8.70 13.44
C GLN A 396 13.41 -8.59 12.86
N GLU A 397 13.54 -8.66 11.53
CA GLU A 397 14.82 -8.48 10.85
C GLU A 397 15.38 -7.07 11.06
N LEU A 398 14.56 -6.03 10.95
CA LEU A 398 14.96 -4.66 11.27
C LEU A 398 15.50 -4.55 12.71
N ARG A 399 14.81 -5.13 13.68
CA ARG A 399 15.27 -5.12 15.07
C ARG A 399 16.61 -5.83 15.26
N GLU A 400 16.85 -6.96 14.61
CA GLU A 400 18.12 -7.67 14.69
C GLU A 400 19.25 -6.86 14.03
N ILE A 401 18.98 -6.17 12.93
CA ILE A 401 19.94 -5.25 12.30
C ILE A 401 20.30 -4.11 13.26
N MET A 402 19.31 -3.47 13.88
CA MET A 402 19.52 -2.38 14.85
C MET A 402 20.32 -2.83 16.07
N LYS A 403 20.11 -4.05 16.58
CA LYS A 403 20.92 -4.62 17.66
C LYS A 403 22.37 -4.86 17.23
N THR A 404 22.57 -5.35 16.01
CA THR A 404 23.90 -5.64 15.45
C THR A 404 24.67 -4.36 15.13
N TYR A 405 23.96 -3.31 14.72
CA TYR A 405 24.51 -2.02 14.33
C TYR A 405 23.87 -0.87 15.13
N PRO A 406 24.27 -0.66 16.40
CA PRO A 406 23.62 0.31 17.30
C PRO A 406 23.68 1.78 16.86
N HIS A 407 24.48 2.10 15.84
CA HIS A 407 24.55 3.43 15.24
C HIS A 407 23.43 3.69 14.21
N ILE A 408 22.70 2.66 13.78
CA ILE A 408 21.49 2.77 12.97
C ILE A 408 20.33 3.04 13.96
N LYS A 409 19.61 4.11 13.70
CA LYS A 409 18.49 4.53 14.53
C LYS A 409 17.17 4.36 13.77
#